data_966b730b577c6230941c3e1c5fc7097f
#
_entry.id   966b730b577c6230941c3e1c5fc7097f
#
_cell.length_a   1.000
_cell.length_b   1.000
_cell.length_c   1.000
_cell.angle_alpha   90.00
_cell.angle_beta   90.00
_cell.angle_gamma   90.00
#
_symmetry.space_group_name_H-M   'P 1'
#
loop_
_entity.id
_entity.type
_entity.pdbx_description
1 polymer ?
#
loop_
_entity_poly.entity_id
_entity_poly.type
_entity_poly.pdbx_seq_one_letter_code
_entity_poly.pdbx_strand_id
1 'polypeptide(L)'
;GIGQATGVPAALLCTSGTAATHFHAAVVEADLSGVPMLVLTADRPPELQGIGAPQTIDQIELYGNTVRLFVNAEVPEASMAHSWRDLAAGVWRASCGVDPGPVHVNLPFREPLVGEVGELPPLLDEVDGFDEVLEHGFTDEVX
;
A
#
# COMPACT_ATOMS: atom_id res chain seq x y z
N GLY A 1 14.02 3.21 12.80
CA GLY A 1 13.28 4.46 12.75
C GLY A 1 11.90 4.36 13.38
N ILE A 2 10.91 5.07 12.78
CA ILE A 2 9.56 5.24 13.40
C ILE A 2 8.92 3.90 13.74
N GLY A 3 8.80 2.99 12.77
CA GLY A 3 8.14 1.72 13.00
C GLY A 3 8.76 0.93 14.14
N GLN A 4 10.09 0.91 14.22
CA GLN A 4 10.78 0.18 15.28
C GLN A 4 10.56 0.82 16.64
N ALA A 5 10.52 2.14 16.71
CA ALA A 5 10.39 2.85 17.98
C ALA A 5 8.96 2.85 18.52
N THR A 6 7.96 2.82 17.65
CA THR A 6 6.56 3.04 18.04
C THR A 6 5.64 1.84 17.77
N GLY A 7 6.05 0.91 16.92
CA GLY A 7 5.16 -0.13 16.42
C GLY A 7 4.18 0.36 15.35
N VAL A 8 4.21 1.66 15.00
CA VAL A 8 3.33 2.24 14.00
C VAL A 8 4.08 2.25 12.65
N PRO A 9 3.52 1.69 11.58
CA PRO A 9 4.23 1.62 10.31
C PRO A 9 4.46 3.01 9.72
N ALA A 10 5.69 3.23 9.23
CA ALA A 10 5.96 4.41 8.41
C ALA A 10 5.45 4.15 6.99
N ALA A 11 4.78 5.13 6.40
CA ALA A 11 4.35 5.05 5.01
C ALA A 11 5.42 5.68 4.12
N LEU A 12 5.93 4.91 3.17
CA LEU A 12 6.89 5.37 2.16
C LEU A 12 6.15 5.48 0.83
N LEU A 13 6.18 6.65 0.23
CA LEU A 13 5.48 6.91 -1.02
C LEU A 13 6.50 7.34 -2.09
N CYS A 14 6.40 6.79 -3.28
CA CYS A 14 7.24 7.22 -4.40
C CYS A 14 6.50 7.21 -5.71
N THR A 15 7.08 7.93 -6.68
CA THR A 15 6.61 7.91 -8.06
C THR A 15 6.95 6.58 -8.74
N SER A 16 6.44 6.36 -9.95
CA SER A 16 6.70 5.14 -10.72
C SER A 16 8.16 5.03 -11.19
N GLY A 17 8.54 3.84 -11.58
CA GLY A 17 9.84 3.57 -12.15
C GLY A 17 10.89 3.22 -11.10
N THR A 18 12.16 3.53 -11.37
CA THR A 18 13.25 3.11 -10.52
C THR A 18 13.23 3.73 -9.11
N ALA A 19 12.41 4.75 -8.87
CA ALA A 19 12.23 5.28 -7.51
C ALA A 19 11.85 4.17 -6.52
N ALA A 20 11.00 3.25 -6.94
CA ALA A 20 10.57 2.14 -6.09
C ALA A 20 11.72 1.22 -5.66
N THR A 21 12.74 1.06 -6.52
CA THR A 21 13.86 0.17 -6.21
C THR A 21 14.75 0.71 -5.09
N HIS A 22 14.71 2.01 -4.84
CA HIS A 22 15.50 2.61 -3.76
C HIS A 22 15.05 2.17 -2.36
N PHE A 23 13.81 1.69 -2.23
CA PHE A 23 13.31 1.23 -0.94
C PHE A 23 13.75 -0.19 -0.60
N HIS A 24 14.28 -0.96 -1.57
CA HIS A 24 14.49 -2.39 -1.41
C HIS A 24 15.34 -2.72 -0.17
N ALA A 25 16.46 -2.00 0.03
CA ALA A 25 17.32 -2.26 1.19
C ALA A 25 16.56 -2.05 2.52
N ALA A 26 15.76 -0.99 2.61
CA ALA A 26 14.97 -0.71 3.81
C ALA A 26 13.87 -1.76 4.02
N VAL A 27 13.28 -2.24 2.93
CA VAL A 27 12.25 -3.28 3.00
C VAL A 27 12.84 -4.58 3.53
N VAL A 28 14.00 -4.99 3.02
CA VAL A 28 14.69 -6.20 3.49
C VAL A 28 15.03 -6.07 4.98
N GLU A 29 15.52 -4.91 5.40
CA GLU A 29 15.86 -4.68 6.80
C GLU A 29 14.62 -4.71 7.70
N ALA A 30 13.51 -4.13 7.23
CA ALA A 30 12.25 -4.15 7.97
C ALA A 30 11.70 -5.58 8.09
N ASP A 31 11.83 -6.39 7.04
CA ASP A 31 11.43 -7.80 7.06
C ASP A 31 12.22 -8.56 8.13
N LEU A 32 13.55 -8.48 8.06
CA LEU A 32 14.42 -9.22 8.97
C LEU A 32 14.26 -8.79 10.42
N SER A 33 13.88 -7.55 10.64
CA SER A 33 13.73 -6.97 11.98
C SER A 33 12.29 -6.99 12.51
N GLY A 34 11.35 -7.46 11.71
CA GLY A 34 9.93 -7.48 12.09
C GLY A 34 9.38 -6.07 12.32
N VAL A 35 9.80 -5.10 11.49
CA VAL A 35 9.41 -3.70 11.67
C VAL A 35 8.28 -3.36 10.69
N PRO A 36 7.12 -2.89 11.19
CA PRO A 36 6.02 -2.55 10.30
C PRO A 36 6.36 -1.37 9.39
N MET A 37 5.96 -1.48 8.11
CA MET A 37 6.27 -0.48 7.08
C MET A 37 5.26 -0.62 5.95
N LEU A 38 4.72 0.49 5.46
CA LEU A 38 3.83 0.51 4.30
C LEU A 38 4.57 1.15 3.13
N VAL A 39 4.78 0.38 2.06
CA VAL A 39 5.46 0.86 0.86
C VAL A 39 4.40 1.07 -0.23
N LEU A 40 4.19 2.32 -0.62
CA LEU A 40 3.15 2.73 -1.56
C LEU A 40 3.85 3.24 -2.82
N THR A 41 3.80 2.45 -3.89
CA THR A 41 4.49 2.80 -5.14
C THR A 41 3.46 3.19 -6.19
N ALA A 42 3.50 4.45 -6.66
CA ALA A 42 2.70 4.82 -7.81
C ALA A 42 3.19 4.08 -9.05
N ASP A 43 2.28 3.76 -9.97
CA ASP A 43 2.64 3.04 -11.19
C ASP A 43 1.89 3.59 -12.39
N ARG A 44 2.35 3.21 -13.58
CA ARG A 44 1.64 3.48 -14.82
C ARG A 44 0.41 2.57 -14.91
N PRO A 45 -0.65 3.01 -15.62
CA PRO A 45 -1.80 2.14 -15.80
C PRO A 45 -1.46 0.96 -16.72
N PRO A 46 -2.26 -0.10 -16.69
CA PRO A 46 -1.91 -1.34 -17.42
C PRO A 46 -1.59 -1.15 -18.90
N GLU A 47 -2.27 -0.22 -19.57
CA GLU A 47 -2.04 0.04 -21.01
C GLU A 47 -0.67 0.65 -21.33
N LEU A 48 0.05 1.14 -20.33
CA LEU A 48 1.40 1.68 -20.50
C LEU A 48 2.49 0.74 -19.98
N GLN A 49 2.12 -0.41 -19.45
CA GLN A 49 3.09 -1.37 -18.94
C GLN A 49 3.58 -2.29 -20.06
N GLY A 50 4.86 -2.64 -20.02
CA GLY A 50 5.45 -3.59 -20.97
C GLY A 50 5.69 -3.07 -22.37
N ILE A 51 5.51 -1.79 -22.63
CA ILE A 51 5.68 -1.22 -23.98
C ILE A 51 6.81 -0.21 -24.08
N GLY A 52 7.66 -0.13 -23.05
CA GLY A 52 8.77 0.81 -23.04
C GLY A 52 8.39 2.25 -22.73
N ALA A 53 7.25 2.46 -22.06
CA ALA A 53 6.84 3.80 -21.68
C ALA A 53 7.87 4.42 -20.73
N PRO A 54 8.08 5.76 -20.79
CA PRO A 54 9.05 6.41 -19.90
C PRO A 54 8.69 6.22 -18.43
N GLN A 55 9.73 6.11 -17.60
CA GLN A 55 9.61 6.01 -16.14
C GLN A 55 8.72 4.82 -15.73
N THR A 56 8.89 3.70 -16.44
CA THR A 56 8.06 2.51 -16.24
C THR A 56 8.97 1.28 -16.11
N ILE A 57 8.81 0.54 -15.02
CA ILE A 57 9.45 -0.75 -14.81
C ILE A 57 8.36 -1.74 -14.38
N ASP A 58 8.72 -3.01 -14.31
CA ASP A 58 7.81 -4.00 -13.73
C ASP A 58 7.87 -3.86 -12.21
N GLN A 59 6.78 -3.38 -11.62
CA GLN A 59 6.68 -3.18 -10.17
C GLN A 59 5.89 -4.29 -9.47
N ILE A 60 5.42 -5.27 -10.24
CA ILE A 60 4.67 -6.39 -9.67
C ILE A 60 5.61 -7.23 -8.81
N GLU A 61 5.22 -7.40 -7.55
CA GLU A 61 6.02 -8.16 -6.58
C GLU A 61 7.50 -7.72 -6.52
N LEU A 62 7.75 -6.42 -6.69
CA LEU A 62 9.11 -5.88 -6.80
C LEU A 62 10.02 -6.30 -5.64
N TYR A 63 9.45 -6.43 -4.43
CA TYR A 63 10.23 -6.80 -3.23
C TYR A 63 10.18 -8.30 -2.92
N GLY A 64 9.56 -9.09 -3.76
CA GLY A 64 9.52 -10.54 -3.62
C GLY A 64 8.90 -10.99 -2.31
N ASN A 65 9.54 -11.96 -1.68
CA ASN A 65 9.05 -12.57 -0.45
C ASN A 65 9.46 -11.81 0.83
N THR A 66 10.00 -10.61 0.69
CA THR A 66 10.37 -9.80 1.86
C THR A 66 9.20 -8.97 2.42
N VAL A 67 8.03 -9.04 1.79
CA VAL A 67 6.84 -8.34 2.28
C VAL A 67 5.81 -9.33 2.82
N ARG A 68 5.04 -8.90 3.83
CA ARG A 68 3.96 -9.71 4.42
C ARG A 68 2.75 -9.82 3.50
N LEU A 69 2.58 -8.81 2.65
CA LEU A 69 1.47 -8.75 1.71
C LEU A 69 1.90 -7.88 0.53
N PHE A 70 1.54 -8.30 -0.67
CA PHE A 70 1.63 -7.49 -1.88
C PHE A 70 0.23 -7.29 -2.44
N VAL A 71 -0.12 -6.04 -2.75
CA VAL A 71 -1.37 -5.71 -3.42
C VAL A 71 -1.05 -4.89 -4.67
N ASN A 72 -1.51 -5.36 -5.83
CA ASN A 72 -1.52 -4.55 -7.04
C ASN A 72 -2.93 -4.00 -7.19
N ALA A 73 -3.12 -2.74 -6.80
CA ALA A 73 -4.46 -2.14 -6.80
C ALA A 73 -4.96 -1.90 -8.21
N GLU A 74 -6.26 -1.79 -8.38
CA GLU A 74 -6.85 -1.37 -9.64
C GLU A 74 -6.66 0.14 -9.84
N VAL A 75 -6.70 0.60 -11.09
CA VAL A 75 -6.70 2.04 -11.37
C VAL A 75 -7.92 2.65 -10.68
N PRO A 76 -7.74 3.68 -9.83
CA PRO A 76 -8.85 4.15 -9.01
C PRO A 76 -9.93 4.83 -9.85
N GLU A 77 -11.18 4.55 -9.51
CA GLU A 77 -12.36 5.20 -10.06
C GLU A 77 -13.23 5.66 -8.88
N ALA A 78 -13.99 6.75 -9.08
CA ALA A 78 -14.82 7.31 -8.01
C ALA A 78 -15.80 6.28 -7.42
N SER A 79 -16.30 5.38 -8.26
CA SER A 79 -17.23 4.31 -7.82
C SER A 79 -16.59 3.34 -6.82
N MET A 80 -15.26 3.30 -6.75
CA MET A 80 -14.51 2.39 -5.88
C MET A 80 -14.12 3.02 -4.54
N ALA A 81 -14.51 4.28 -4.30
CA ALA A 81 -14.05 5.03 -3.12
C ALA A 81 -14.36 4.31 -1.80
N HIS A 82 -15.49 3.57 -1.76
CA HIS A 82 -15.89 2.83 -0.56
C HIS A 82 -14.91 1.70 -0.18
N SER A 83 -14.16 1.19 -1.15
CA SER A 83 -13.22 0.07 -0.90
C SER A 83 -11.82 0.53 -0.47
N TRP A 84 -11.51 1.82 -0.60
CA TRP A 84 -10.14 2.30 -0.32
C TRP A 84 -9.80 2.22 1.18
N ARG A 85 -10.78 2.44 2.05
CA ARG A 85 -10.56 2.28 3.50
C ARG A 85 -10.34 0.83 3.89
N ASP A 86 -11.09 -0.08 3.26
CA ASP A 86 -10.92 -1.51 3.52
C ASP A 86 -9.52 -1.96 3.10
N LEU A 87 -9.06 -1.49 1.93
CA LEU A 87 -7.69 -1.75 1.49
C LEU A 87 -6.68 -1.21 2.51
N ALA A 88 -6.85 0.05 2.93
CA ALA A 88 -5.94 0.67 3.89
C ALA A 88 -5.92 -0.09 5.22
N ALA A 89 -7.09 -0.48 5.73
CA ALA A 89 -7.19 -1.26 6.96
C ALA A 89 -6.53 -2.63 6.82
N GLY A 90 -6.73 -3.28 5.69
CA GLY A 90 -6.12 -4.59 5.41
C GLY A 90 -4.61 -4.55 5.38
N VAL A 91 -4.04 -3.57 4.66
CA VAL A 91 -2.57 -3.46 4.58
C VAL A 91 -1.97 -3.04 5.91
N TRP A 92 -2.67 -2.20 6.69
CA TRP A 92 -2.24 -1.84 8.03
C TRP A 92 -2.16 -3.09 8.92
N ARG A 93 -3.23 -3.89 8.94
CA ARG A 93 -3.26 -5.12 9.74
C ARG A 93 -2.17 -6.11 9.32
N ALA A 94 -1.95 -6.26 8.03
CA ALA A 94 -0.89 -7.14 7.52
C ALA A 94 0.48 -6.68 7.99
N SER A 95 0.70 -5.36 8.05
CA SER A 95 1.99 -4.80 8.47
C SER A 95 2.21 -4.93 9.99
N CYS A 96 1.14 -4.78 10.79
CA CYS A 96 1.23 -4.74 12.25
C CYS A 96 0.86 -6.06 12.94
N GLY A 97 0.49 -7.09 12.19
CA GLY A 97 -0.10 -8.31 12.73
C GLY A 97 0.85 -9.18 13.57
N VAL A 98 0.52 -10.46 13.65
CA VAL A 98 1.28 -11.43 14.46
C VAL A 98 2.74 -11.53 14.01
N ASP A 99 3.01 -11.34 12.72
CA ASP A 99 4.36 -11.32 12.16
C ASP A 99 4.58 -9.94 11.50
N PRO A 100 4.90 -8.90 12.29
CA PRO A 100 4.99 -7.55 11.72
C PRO A 100 6.08 -7.43 10.67
N GLY A 101 5.88 -6.53 9.72
CA GLY A 101 6.84 -6.34 8.66
C GLY A 101 6.33 -5.42 7.56
N PRO A 102 7.11 -5.31 6.48
CA PRO A 102 6.72 -4.43 5.37
C PRO A 102 5.58 -5.02 4.54
N VAL A 103 4.76 -4.13 4.01
CA VAL A 103 3.69 -4.44 3.05
C VAL A 103 3.89 -3.55 1.83
N HIS A 104 3.65 -4.07 0.64
CA HIS A 104 3.80 -3.32 -0.61
C HIS A 104 2.44 -3.17 -1.30
N VAL A 105 2.05 -1.93 -1.58
CA VAL A 105 0.85 -1.64 -2.38
C VAL A 105 1.30 -0.89 -3.62
N ASN A 106 1.10 -1.49 -4.78
CA ASN A 106 1.38 -0.87 -6.08
C ASN A 106 0.10 -0.18 -6.55
N LEU A 107 0.21 1.10 -6.88
CA LEU A 107 -0.95 1.97 -7.11
C LEU A 107 -0.87 2.53 -8.53
N PRO A 108 -1.47 1.87 -9.52
CA PRO A 108 -1.49 2.42 -10.87
C PRO A 108 -2.47 3.59 -10.99
N PHE A 109 -2.06 4.64 -11.69
CA PHE A 109 -2.88 5.83 -11.93
C PHE A 109 -2.93 6.15 -13.41
N ARG A 110 -4.09 6.62 -13.88
CA ARG A 110 -4.31 7.06 -15.26
C ARG A 110 -4.45 8.58 -15.29
N GLU A 111 -3.89 9.21 -16.31
CA GLU A 111 -4.03 10.67 -16.48
C GLU A 111 -5.49 11.06 -16.66
N PRO A 112 -5.89 12.24 -16.16
CA PRO A 112 -5.05 13.28 -15.56
C PRO A 112 -4.66 12.95 -14.11
N LEU A 113 -3.39 13.22 -13.75
CA LEU A 113 -2.86 12.90 -12.41
C LEU A 113 -3.10 14.01 -11.39
N VAL A 114 -3.46 15.21 -11.88
CA VAL A 114 -3.72 16.36 -11.02
C VAL A 114 -5.17 16.80 -11.25
N GLY A 115 -5.88 16.96 -10.14
CA GLY A 115 -7.27 17.38 -10.17
C GLY A 115 -7.58 18.28 -8.99
N GLU A 116 -8.83 18.67 -8.86
CA GLU A 116 -9.29 19.41 -7.69
C GLU A 116 -9.34 18.50 -6.47
N VAL A 117 -8.96 19.03 -5.33
CA VAL A 117 -9.02 18.27 -4.08
C VAL A 117 -10.49 18.13 -3.68
N GLY A 118 -10.94 16.89 -3.57
CA GLY A 118 -12.28 16.59 -3.09
C GLY A 118 -12.37 16.64 -1.57
N GLU A 119 -13.55 16.42 -1.06
CA GLU A 119 -13.74 16.31 0.38
C GLU A 119 -13.03 15.05 0.91
N LEU A 120 -12.27 15.23 1.98
CA LEU A 120 -11.65 14.10 2.65
C LEU A 120 -12.72 13.35 3.47
N PRO A 121 -12.65 12.02 3.52
CA PRO A 121 -13.57 11.29 4.37
C PRO A 121 -13.32 11.63 5.85
N PRO A 122 -14.32 11.46 6.72
CA PRO A 122 -14.12 11.72 8.15
C PRO A 122 -13.03 10.85 8.76
N LEU A 123 -12.44 11.29 9.84
CA LEU A 123 -11.41 10.51 10.54
C LEU A 123 -12.02 9.20 11.06
N LEU A 124 -11.16 8.20 11.19
CA LEU A 124 -11.62 6.85 11.58
C LEU A 124 -12.21 6.79 13.00
N ASP A 125 -11.76 7.65 13.89
CA ASP A 125 -12.28 7.75 15.24
C ASP A 125 -13.73 8.26 15.29
N GLU A 126 -14.23 8.80 14.18
CA GLU A 126 -15.61 9.22 14.03
C GLU A 126 -16.48 8.14 13.34
N VAL A 127 -15.90 7.01 12.98
CA VAL A 127 -16.60 5.92 12.28
C VAL A 127 -16.82 4.77 13.27
N ASP A 128 -18.08 4.49 13.59
CA ASP A 128 -18.45 3.36 14.43
C ASP A 128 -17.96 2.04 13.80
N GLY A 129 -17.37 1.19 14.63
CA GLY A 129 -17.00 -0.15 14.22
C GLY A 129 -15.52 -0.37 13.88
N PHE A 130 -14.65 0.64 14.08
CA PHE A 130 -13.22 0.46 13.84
C PHE A 130 -12.62 -0.61 14.76
N ASP A 131 -13.05 -0.65 16.01
CA ASP A 131 -12.58 -1.66 16.97
C ASP A 131 -13.03 -3.07 16.55
N GLU A 132 -14.23 -3.21 15.98
CA GLU A 132 -14.73 -4.48 15.47
C GLU A 132 -13.86 -5.01 14.33
N VAL A 133 -13.40 -4.11 13.46
CA VAL A 133 -12.51 -4.45 12.34
C VAL A 133 -11.14 -4.90 12.85
N LEU A 134 -10.64 -4.30 13.94
CA LEU A 134 -9.37 -4.71 14.54
C LEU A 134 -9.47 -6.06 15.27
N GLU A 135 -10.61 -6.39 15.85
CA GLU A 135 -10.79 -7.62 16.63
C GLU A 135 -11.12 -8.85 15.78
N HIS A 136 -11.82 -8.68 14.66
CA HIS A 136 -12.39 -9.82 13.92
C HIS A 136 -11.69 -10.16 12.59
N GLY A 137 -10.76 -9.34 12.13
CA GLY A 137 -10.03 -9.62 10.90
C GLY A 137 -10.90 -9.63 9.64
N PHE A 138 -10.28 -9.73 8.49
CA PHE A 138 -11.00 -9.99 7.24
C PHE A 138 -11.50 -11.44 7.26
N THR A 139 -12.78 -11.65 7.08
CA THR A 139 -13.27 -12.98 6.72
C THR A 139 -12.73 -13.34 5.33
N ASP A 140 -12.43 -14.60 5.11
CA ASP A 140 -11.73 -15.14 3.94
C ASP A 140 -12.49 -15.01 2.60
N GLU A 141 -13.22 -13.92 2.39
CA GLU A 141 -13.99 -13.73 1.16
C GLU A 141 -13.44 -12.62 0.26
N VAL A 142 -12.13 -12.54 0.10
CA VAL A 142 -11.56 -11.72 -0.96
C VAL A 142 -10.54 -12.55 -1.72
N UNK A 143 -11.21 -13.03 -2.42
CA UNK A 143 -10.46 -13.72 -3.16
C UNK A 143 -10.08 -13.19 -4.28
#